data_d5dc9089d86385d94d1517afcc2f4e5b
#
_entry.id   d5dc9089d86385d94d1517afcc2f4e5b
#
_cell.length_a   1.000
_cell.length_b   1.000
_cell.length_c   1.000
_cell.angle_alpha   90.00
_cell.angle_beta   90.00
_cell.angle_gamma   90.00
#
_symmetry.space_group_name_H-M   'P 1'
#
loop_
_entity.id
_entity.type
_entity.pdbx_description
1 polymer ?
#
loop_
_entity_poly.entity_id
_entity_poly.type
_entity_poly.pdbx_seq_one_letter_code
_entity_poly.pdbx_strand_id
1 'polypeptide(L)'
;LITFTGCSTANISPLYIQDKHPYVKTIVSNYNKTLLITKKVLEIEGWKIVKEADPTIYEKGRELDVPNAKQTLIFAQTIKKSWVGTGKLAQINIYLRTIDELNTEIEVRYLVVKNAVVTSFYGYRNDRLIDTLIEKINQQLKK
;
A
#
# COMPACT_ATOMS: atom_id res chain seq x y z
N LEU A 1 1.86 -10.88 -34.73
CA LEU A 1 1.93 -10.89 -34.07
C LEU A 1 2.44 -10.51 -33.06
N ILE A 2 2.59 -10.37 -32.77
CA ILE A 2 2.90 -10.02 -32.05
C ILE A 2 3.04 -9.97 -30.99
N THR A 3 3.03 -10.08 -30.63
CA THR A 3 2.97 -10.14 -29.68
C THR A 3 3.78 -10.10 -28.74
N PHE A 4 4.36 -10.30 -28.72
CA PHE A 4 4.99 -10.35 -27.82
C PHE A 4 5.51 -9.60 -27.12
N THR A 5 5.53 -9.30 -27.32
CA THR A 5 5.92 -8.18 -26.77
C THR A 5 5.59 -7.98 -25.35
N GLY A 6 4.42 -8.00 -24.95
CA GLY A 6 4.03 -7.77 -23.60
C GLY A 6 4.68 -8.66 -22.60
N CYS A 7 5.29 -9.69 -23.02
CA CYS A 7 5.84 -10.61 -22.06
C CYS A 7 6.94 -10.01 -21.21
N SER A 8 7.64 -9.04 -21.71
CA SER A 8 8.72 -8.46 -20.92
C SER A 8 8.20 -7.70 -19.70
N THR A 9 7.02 -7.15 -19.80
CA THR A 9 6.45 -6.39 -18.69
C THR A 9 5.55 -7.22 -17.82
N ALA A 10 5.05 -8.29 -18.36
CA ALA A 10 4.10 -9.13 -17.65
C ALA A 10 4.71 -9.78 -16.41
N ASN A 11 6.00 -9.90 -16.37
CA ASN A 11 6.66 -10.53 -15.25
C ASN A 11 6.85 -9.60 -14.06
N ILE A 12 6.48 -8.35 -14.19
CA ILE A 12 6.57 -7.44 -13.07
C ILE A 12 5.42 -7.74 -12.14
N SER A 13 5.71 -7.71 -10.85
CA SER A 13 4.68 -7.97 -9.86
C SER A 13 3.53 -6.98 -10.02
N PRO A 14 2.30 -7.42 -9.84
CA PRO A 14 1.15 -6.54 -9.95
C PRO A 14 1.19 -5.45 -8.88
N LEU A 15 0.71 -4.28 -9.21
CA LEU A 15 0.60 -3.20 -8.22
C LEU A 15 -0.39 -3.58 -7.13
N TYR A 16 -1.49 -4.21 -7.52
CA TYR A 16 -2.51 -4.60 -6.57
C TYR A 16 -2.13 -5.90 -5.89
N ILE A 17 -2.08 -5.90 -4.57
CA ILE A 17 -1.70 -7.05 -3.77
C ILE A 17 -2.97 -7.72 -3.24
N GLN A 18 -3.13 -9.01 -3.54
CA GLN A 18 -4.20 -9.80 -2.98
C GLN A 18 -3.70 -10.44 -1.69
N ASP A 19 -4.38 -10.15 -0.61
CA ASP A 19 -4.02 -10.70 0.69
C ASP A 19 -5.31 -11.05 1.42
N LYS A 20 -5.43 -12.29 1.83
CA LYS A 20 -6.62 -12.77 2.53
C LYS A 20 -6.66 -12.29 3.97
N HIS A 21 -5.53 -11.92 4.51
CA HIS A 21 -5.42 -11.52 5.91
C HIS A 21 -4.59 -10.24 6.04
N PRO A 22 -5.10 -9.13 5.49
CA PRO A 22 -4.35 -7.88 5.53
C PRO A 22 -4.24 -7.37 6.97
N TYR A 23 -3.27 -6.51 7.15
CA TYR A 23 -3.07 -5.85 8.44
C TYR A 23 -4.03 -4.66 8.54
N VAL A 24 -4.90 -4.69 9.53
CA VAL A 24 -5.95 -3.66 9.68
C VAL A 24 -5.81 -2.99 11.03
N LYS A 25 -5.87 -1.67 11.04
CA LYS A 25 -5.86 -0.86 12.27
C LYS A 25 -6.80 0.33 12.15
N THR A 26 -7.17 0.88 13.30
CA THR A 26 -7.91 2.13 13.36
C THR A 26 -6.96 3.25 13.76
N ILE A 27 -7.02 4.33 13.01
CA ILE A 27 -6.28 5.56 13.30
C ILE A 27 -7.27 6.56 13.88
N VAL A 28 -6.95 7.11 15.05
CA VAL A 28 -7.82 8.09 15.70
C VAL A 28 -7.56 9.47 15.11
N SER A 29 -8.09 9.69 13.94
CA SER A 29 -8.00 10.94 13.20
C SER A 29 -8.98 10.90 12.03
N ASN A 30 -9.40 12.08 11.56
CA ASN A 30 -10.31 12.14 10.42
C ASN A 30 -9.61 11.67 9.15
N TYR A 31 -10.42 11.33 8.16
CA TYR A 31 -9.94 10.77 6.90
C TYR A 31 -8.96 11.70 6.17
N ASN A 32 -9.32 12.96 6.01
CA ASN A 32 -8.49 13.89 5.23
C ASN A 32 -7.10 14.07 5.85
N LYS A 33 -7.05 14.22 7.14
CA LYS A 33 -5.78 14.39 7.86
C LYS A 33 -4.97 13.10 7.81
N THR A 34 -5.62 11.97 8.02
CA THR A 34 -4.95 10.67 7.95
C THR A 34 -4.36 10.42 6.56
N LEU A 35 -5.10 10.73 5.51
CA LEU A 35 -4.62 10.58 4.14
C LEU A 35 -3.38 11.44 3.88
N LEU A 36 -3.45 12.70 4.26
CA LEU A 36 -2.32 13.63 4.06
C LEU A 36 -1.07 13.14 4.79
N ILE A 37 -1.22 12.76 6.03
CA ILE A 37 -0.09 12.32 6.86
C ILE A 37 0.45 10.97 6.37
N THR A 38 -0.41 10.07 5.97
CA THR A 38 0.02 8.78 5.43
C THR A 38 0.92 8.97 4.21
N LYS A 39 0.52 9.82 3.28
CA LYS A 39 1.34 10.11 2.10
C LYS A 39 2.67 10.73 2.49
N LYS A 40 2.66 11.67 3.41
CA LYS A 40 3.87 12.33 3.89
C LYS A 40 4.84 11.33 4.52
N VAL A 41 4.33 10.46 5.37
CA VAL A 41 5.16 9.45 6.02
C VAL A 41 5.75 8.47 5.00
N LEU A 42 4.95 8.05 4.04
CA LEU A 42 5.45 7.17 2.98
C LEU A 42 6.64 7.80 2.26
N GLU A 43 6.53 9.07 1.89
CA GLU A 43 7.61 9.77 1.21
C GLU A 43 8.85 9.89 2.09
N ILE A 44 8.68 10.24 3.36
CA ILE A 44 9.79 10.36 4.31
C ILE A 44 10.50 9.01 4.48
N GLU A 45 9.75 7.94 4.49
CA GLU A 45 10.31 6.59 4.67
C GLU A 45 10.88 5.98 3.39
N GLY A 46 10.90 6.73 2.31
CA GLY A 46 11.51 6.28 1.07
C GLY A 46 10.60 5.54 0.11
N TRP A 47 9.30 5.58 0.37
CA TRP A 47 8.34 4.98 -0.53
C TRP A 47 7.94 5.97 -1.62
N LYS A 48 7.87 5.49 -2.84
CA LYS A 48 7.38 6.28 -3.95
C LYS A 48 5.92 5.93 -4.19
N ILE A 49 5.04 6.91 -4.07
CA ILE A 49 3.63 6.72 -4.38
C ILE A 49 3.49 6.69 -5.89
N VAL A 50 3.00 5.56 -6.39
CA VAL A 50 2.88 5.32 -7.82
C VAL A 50 1.50 5.72 -8.31
N LYS A 51 0.48 5.47 -7.50
CA LYS A 51 -0.90 5.63 -7.93
C LYS A 51 -1.83 5.70 -6.72
N GLU A 52 -2.92 6.42 -6.87
CA GLU A 52 -4.06 6.37 -5.95
C GLU A 52 -5.29 6.01 -6.78
N ALA A 53 -6.15 5.20 -6.21
CA ALA A 53 -7.32 4.73 -6.93
C ALA A 53 -8.49 4.49 -5.98
N ASP A 54 -9.66 4.36 -6.55
CA ASP A 54 -10.85 3.93 -5.81
C ASP A 54 -10.74 2.42 -5.59
N PRO A 55 -10.83 1.95 -4.33
CA PRO A 55 -10.73 0.52 -4.05
C PRO A 55 -11.76 -0.34 -4.78
N THR A 56 -12.92 0.20 -5.11
CA THR A 56 -13.99 -0.55 -5.78
C THR A 56 -13.58 -1.03 -7.16
N ILE A 57 -12.59 -0.39 -7.76
CA ILE A 57 -12.06 -0.81 -9.06
C ILE A 57 -11.42 -2.20 -8.95
N TYR A 58 -10.84 -2.49 -7.79
CA TYR A 58 -10.08 -3.72 -7.58
C TYR A 58 -10.83 -4.78 -6.80
N GLU A 59 -11.72 -4.37 -5.91
CA GLU A 59 -12.46 -5.30 -5.06
C GLU A 59 -13.94 -4.95 -5.01
N LYS A 60 -14.75 -5.92 -5.34
CA LYS A 60 -16.20 -5.78 -5.16
C LYS A 60 -16.52 -5.82 -3.68
N GLY A 61 -17.56 -5.10 -3.31
CA GLY A 61 -17.96 -5.03 -1.91
C GLY A 61 -17.25 -3.96 -1.10
N ARG A 62 -16.46 -3.15 -1.74
CA ARG A 62 -15.80 -2.02 -1.09
C ARG A 62 -16.60 -0.73 -1.15
N GLU A 63 -17.83 -0.79 -1.65
CA GLU A 63 -18.70 0.37 -1.70
C GLU A 63 -19.03 0.85 -0.29
N LEU A 64 -19.11 2.16 -0.15
CA LEU A 64 -19.40 2.78 1.13
C LEU A 64 -20.89 3.03 1.27
N ASP A 65 -21.47 2.57 2.38
CA ASP A 65 -22.90 2.70 2.65
C ASP A 65 -23.22 3.97 3.42
N VAL A 66 -22.23 4.65 3.94
CA VAL A 66 -22.42 5.81 4.80
C VAL A 66 -22.27 7.09 3.98
N PRO A 67 -23.22 8.04 4.09
CA PRO A 67 -23.09 9.32 3.41
C PRO A 67 -21.82 10.05 3.82
N ASN A 68 -21.17 10.69 2.85
CA ASN A 68 -19.94 11.45 3.04
C ASN A 68 -18.74 10.62 3.46
N ALA A 69 -18.85 9.30 3.45
CA ALA A 69 -17.71 8.45 3.70
C ALA A 69 -16.77 8.48 2.50
N LYS A 70 -15.48 8.38 2.77
CA LYS A 70 -14.43 8.44 1.76
C LYS A 70 -13.52 7.23 1.89
N GLN A 71 -12.94 6.82 0.79
CA GLN A 71 -11.93 5.77 0.78
C GLN A 71 -10.96 5.98 -0.36
N THR A 72 -9.76 5.49 -0.19
CA THR A 72 -8.75 5.49 -1.25
C THR A 72 -7.82 4.30 -1.08
N LEU A 73 -7.22 3.89 -2.18
CA LEU A 73 -6.19 2.86 -2.22
C LEU A 73 -4.92 3.51 -2.75
N ILE A 74 -3.87 3.48 -1.94
CA ILE A 74 -2.57 4.03 -2.30
C ILE A 74 -1.65 2.90 -2.68
N PHE A 75 -1.03 3.01 -3.86
CA PHE A 75 0.00 2.09 -4.32
C PHE A 75 1.36 2.77 -4.17
N ALA A 76 2.25 2.16 -3.44
CA ALA A 76 3.61 2.69 -3.29
C ALA A 76 4.62 1.57 -3.40
N GLN A 77 5.83 1.93 -3.77
CA GLN A 77 6.91 0.97 -3.93
C GLN A 77 8.24 1.58 -3.57
N THR A 78 9.19 0.71 -3.25
CA THR A 78 10.58 1.12 -3.01
C THR A 78 11.49 0.07 -3.62
N ILE A 79 12.62 0.53 -4.13
CA ILE A 79 13.63 -0.34 -4.72
C ILE A 79 14.88 -0.25 -3.87
N LYS A 80 15.30 -1.38 -3.33
CA LYS A 80 16.55 -1.46 -2.59
C LYS A 80 17.57 -2.18 -3.46
N LYS A 81 18.61 -1.48 -3.82
CA LYS A 81 19.69 -2.06 -4.62
C LYS A 81 20.66 -2.77 -3.68
N SER A 82 21.04 -3.97 -4.06
CA SER A 82 22.06 -4.71 -3.33
C SER A 82 23.42 -4.47 -3.95
N TRP A 83 24.45 -4.88 -3.24
CA TRP A 83 25.83 -4.78 -3.69
C TRP A 83 26.09 -5.53 -4.99
N VAL A 84 25.37 -6.62 -5.20
CA VAL A 84 25.59 -7.48 -6.38
C VAL A 84 24.70 -7.10 -7.54
N GLY A 85 24.07 -5.95 -7.48
CA GLY A 85 23.24 -5.47 -8.58
C GLY A 85 21.86 -6.08 -8.64
N THR A 86 21.54 -7.00 -7.75
CA THR A 86 20.20 -7.56 -7.69
C THR A 86 19.27 -6.60 -6.97
N GLY A 87 18.21 -6.20 -7.62
CA GLY A 87 17.23 -5.31 -7.03
C GLY A 87 16.22 -6.05 -6.20
N LYS A 88 15.77 -5.42 -5.14
CA LYS A 88 14.68 -5.91 -4.31
C LYS A 88 13.58 -4.88 -4.35
N LEU A 89 12.47 -5.25 -4.95
CA LEU A 89 11.31 -4.38 -5.06
C LEU A 89 10.34 -4.72 -3.94
N ALA A 90 10.02 -3.73 -3.13
CA ALA A 90 8.96 -3.87 -2.14
C ALA A 90 7.77 -3.03 -2.61
N GLN A 91 6.59 -3.59 -2.45
CA GLN A 91 5.35 -2.92 -2.78
C GLN A 91 4.44 -2.91 -1.57
N ILE A 92 3.68 -1.84 -1.45
CA ILE A 92 2.72 -1.68 -0.37
C ILE A 92 1.43 -1.14 -0.95
N ASN A 93 0.32 -1.68 -0.48
CA ASN A 93 -1.01 -1.16 -0.77
C ASN A 93 -1.60 -0.68 0.54
N ILE A 94 -2.04 0.54 0.59
CA ILE A 94 -2.66 1.10 1.78
C ILE A 94 -4.07 1.55 1.44
N TYR A 95 -5.04 0.94 2.09
CA TYR A 95 -6.43 1.35 2.03
C TYR A 95 -6.72 2.25 3.20
N LEU A 96 -7.32 3.38 2.93
CA LEU A 96 -7.84 4.26 3.96
C LEU A 96 -9.33 4.38 3.76
N ARG A 97 -10.08 4.25 4.84
CA ARG A 97 -11.54 4.32 4.78
C ARG A 97 -12.07 5.05 6.01
N THR A 98 -13.02 5.93 5.77
CA THR A 98 -13.73 6.61 6.86
C THR A 98 -14.49 5.60 7.70
N ILE A 99 -14.28 5.65 9.02
CA ILE A 99 -15.14 4.96 9.98
C ILE A 99 -16.17 5.94 10.48
N ASP A 100 -15.70 7.08 10.97
CA ASP A 100 -16.54 8.20 11.41
C ASP A 100 -15.72 9.49 11.34
N GLU A 101 -16.21 10.57 11.89
CA GLU A 101 -15.55 11.88 11.83
C GLU A 101 -14.20 11.91 12.54
N LEU A 102 -13.98 11.01 13.49
CA LEU A 102 -12.78 11.01 14.32
C LEU A 102 -11.89 9.81 14.09
N ASN A 103 -12.31 8.87 13.25
CA ASN A 103 -11.59 7.63 13.08
C ASN A 103 -11.51 7.22 11.61
N THR A 104 -10.35 6.70 11.24
CA THR A 104 -10.07 6.19 9.90
C THR A 104 -9.52 4.78 10.02
N GLU A 105 -10.01 3.87 9.21
CA GLU A 105 -9.45 2.54 9.14
C GLU A 105 -8.30 2.54 8.14
N ILE A 106 -7.19 1.94 8.53
CA ILE A 106 -6.07 1.71 7.64
C ILE A 106 -5.86 0.20 7.48
N GLU A 107 -5.77 -0.23 6.24
CA GLU A 107 -5.50 -1.62 5.91
C GLU A 107 -4.23 -1.64 5.05
N VAL A 108 -3.27 -2.45 5.44
CA VAL A 108 -1.96 -2.48 4.77
C VAL A 108 -1.66 -3.87 4.24
N ARG A 109 -1.22 -3.92 2.99
CA ARG A 109 -0.76 -5.13 2.33
C ARG A 109 0.65 -4.90 1.82
N TYR A 110 1.49 -5.88 1.98
CA TYR A 110 2.92 -5.77 1.70
C TYR A 110 3.40 -6.96 0.87
N LEU A 111 4.26 -6.68 -0.10
CA LEU A 111 4.82 -7.73 -0.96
C LEU A 111 6.26 -7.38 -1.31
N VAL A 112 7.13 -8.37 -1.26
CA VAL A 112 8.51 -8.22 -1.72
C VAL A 112 8.75 -9.15 -2.90
N VAL A 113 9.33 -8.59 -3.95
CA VAL A 113 9.76 -9.36 -5.10
C VAL A 113 11.28 -9.27 -5.19
N LYS A 114 11.94 -10.40 -5.15
CA LYS A 114 13.40 -10.45 -5.25
C LYS A 114 13.82 -10.79 -6.67
N ASN A 115 14.87 -10.10 -7.13
CA ASN A 115 15.49 -10.39 -8.42
C ASN A 115 14.52 -10.30 -9.60
N ALA A 116 13.49 -9.50 -9.46
CA ALA A 116 12.47 -9.34 -10.50
C ALA A 116 11.85 -10.66 -10.97
N VAL A 117 11.97 -11.72 -10.18
CA VAL A 117 11.36 -13.00 -10.49
C VAL A 117 10.03 -13.09 -9.77
N VAL A 118 8.97 -13.12 -10.53
CA VAL A 118 7.61 -13.08 -10.02
C VAL A 118 7.28 -14.25 -9.11
N THR A 119 7.95 -15.37 -9.31
CA THR A 119 7.72 -16.55 -8.48
C THR A 119 8.11 -16.39 -7.03
N SER A 120 8.81 -15.33 -6.71
CA SER A 120 9.31 -15.12 -5.36
C SER A 120 8.39 -14.22 -4.56
N PHE A 121 7.24 -14.72 -4.24
CA PHE A 121 6.29 -13.99 -3.39
C PHE A 121 6.52 -14.36 -1.93
N TYR A 122 7.64 -13.92 -1.41
CA TYR A 122 7.96 -14.15 -0.02
C TYR A 122 7.73 -12.88 0.78
N GLY A 123 7.39 -13.04 2.03
CA GLY A 123 7.22 -11.92 2.91
C GLY A 123 5.98 -11.11 2.60
N TYR A 124 4.91 -11.80 2.36
CA TYR A 124 3.62 -11.18 2.20
C TYR A 124 3.26 -10.27 3.33
N ARG A 125 3.83 -10.50 4.45
CA ARG A 125 3.49 -9.75 5.61
C ARG A 125 4.75 -9.41 6.37
N ASN A 126 4.97 -8.14 6.55
CA ASN A 126 6.06 -7.64 7.37
C ASN A 126 5.46 -6.77 8.46
N ASP A 127 4.94 -7.44 9.48
CA ASP A 127 4.21 -6.76 10.55
C ASP A 127 5.08 -5.72 11.24
N ARG A 128 6.36 -5.99 11.38
CA ARG A 128 7.28 -5.04 12.00
C ARG A 128 7.40 -3.74 11.20
N LEU A 129 7.53 -3.86 9.91
CA LEU A 129 7.60 -2.69 9.03
C LEU A 129 6.28 -1.94 9.06
N ILE A 130 5.18 -2.66 9.00
CA ILE A 130 3.84 -2.07 9.01
C ILE A 130 3.57 -1.37 10.34
N ASP A 131 3.91 -2.00 11.46
CA ASP A 131 3.75 -1.38 12.78
C ASP A 131 4.56 -0.11 12.89
N THR A 132 5.79 -0.12 12.41
CA THR A 132 6.66 1.06 12.42
C THR A 132 6.06 2.18 11.59
N LEU A 133 5.52 1.85 10.43
CA LEU A 133 4.90 2.82 9.54
C LEU A 133 3.69 3.47 10.23
N ILE A 134 2.82 2.65 10.81
CA ILE A 134 1.63 3.14 11.50
C ILE A 134 2.01 3.99 12.72
N GLU A 135 3.02 3.57 13.46
CA GLU A 135 3.51 4.35 14.58
C GLU A 135 3.99 5.74 14.14
N LYS A 136 4.70 5.82 13.03
CA LYS A 136 5.16 7.09 12.48
C LYS A 136 4.00 7.96 12.02
N ILE A 137 2.98 7.36 11.45
CA ILE A 137 1.75 8.09 11.10
C ILE A 137 1.14 8.68 12.37
N ASN A 138 0.98 7.87 13.40
CA ASN A 138 0.41 8.33 14.67
C ASN A 138 1.23 9.45 15.30
N GLN A 139 2.55 9.36 15.25
CA GLN A 139 3.42 10.41 15.77
C GLN A 139 3.25 11.72 15.02
N GLN A 140 3.14 11.67 13.71
CA GLN A 140 2.92 12.87 12.90
C GLN A 140 1.54 13.48 13.14
N LEU A 141 0.55 12.66 13.41
CA LEU A 141 -0.80 13.14 13.70
C LEU A 141 -0.90 13.89 15.02
N LYS A 142 0.01 13.62 15.94
CA LYS A 142 0.04 14.29 17.25
C LYS A 142 0.71 15.66 17.21
N LYS A 143 1.34 16.00 16.11
CA LYS A 143 2.01 17.32 15.97
C LYS A 143 1.00 18.41 15.51
#